data_fec269171076c6ad0a3fc43caf11a1b1
#
_entry.id   fec269171076c6ad0a3fc43caf11a1b1
#
_cell.length_a   1.000
_cell.length_b   1.000
_cell.length_c   1.000
_cell.angle_alpha   90.00
_cell.angle_beta   90.00
_cell.angle_gamma   90.00
#
_symmetry.space_group_name_H-M   'P 1'
#
loop_
_entity.id
_entity.type
_entity.pdbx_description
1 polymer ?
#
loop_
_entity_poly.entity_id
_entity_poly.type
_entity_poly.pdbx_seq_one_letter_code
_entity_poly.pdbx_strand_id
1 'polypeptide(L)'
;MEKETIVQFVFFETAGENNEFIAQWDQYSKGMPKKHEIRLQQEVTSKKKTKYLSQHWCFDDEFKFIFKKERRSAHFPEVEMRVRQLGGYTTLQTQSKKESKENETKIFLFITTQGTSLEECKEFTHYRYLNIYKAYFESCNYDHILEFFVANEHIDTFMEQLRLQNRIESGLYKECVLEKV
;
A
#
# COMPACT_ATOMS: atom_id res chain seq x y z
N MET A 1 -2.55 18.69 22.16
CA MET A 1 -2.38 17.27 21.76
C MET A 1 -1.81 17.26 20.35
N GLU A 2 -0.71 16.59 20.14
CA GLU A 2 -0.22 16.34 18.78
C GLU A 2 -1.23 15.43 18.07
N LYS A 3 -1.60 15.82 16.86
CA LYS A 3 -2.47 15.00 16.02
C LYS A 3 -1.68 13.80 15.49
N GLU A 4 -2.24 12.62 15.61
CA GLU A 4 -1.61 11.41 15.10
C GLU A 4 -1.79 11.32 13.59
N THR A 5 -0.72 10.97 12.88
CA THR A 5 -0.76 10.75 11.45
C THR A 5 -1.16 9.31 11.15
N ILE A 6 -2.21 9.14 10.37
CA ILE A 6 -2.75 7.85 9.94
C ILE A 6 -2.51 7.70 8.45
N VAL A 7 -2.11 6.50 8.04
CA VAL A 7 -2.02 6.11 6.64
C VAL A 7 -3.20 5.23 6.29
N GLN A 8 -4.01 5.68 5.36
CA GLN A 8 -5.07 4.85 4.80
C GLN A 8 -4.53 4.04 3.63
N PHE A 9 -4.82 2.74 3.63
CA PHE A 9 -4.50 1.83 2.53
C PHE A 9 -5.77 1.37 1.84
N VAL A 10 -5.78 1.47 0.51
CA VAL A 10 -6.90 1.04 -0.33
C VAL A 10 -6.38 0.29 -1.55
N PHE A 11 -6.94 -0.89 -1.81
CA PHE A 11 -6.76 -1.60 -3.06
C PHE A 11 -7.82 -1.21 -4.08
N PHE A 12 -7.37 -0.97 -5.30
CA PHE A 12 -8.20 -0.85 -6.50
C PHE A 12 -7.80 -1.96 -7.47
N GLU A 13 -8.78 -2.71 -7.97
CA GLU A 13 -8.56 -3.76 -8.96
C GLU A 13 -9.34 -3.44 -10.22
N THR A 14 -8.62 -3.29 -11.34
CA THR A 14 -9.20 -3.00 -12.66
C THR A 14 -8.95 -4.17 -13.62
N ALA A 15 -9.74 -4.23 -14.70
CA ALA A 15 -9.48 -5.14 -15.81
C ALA A 15 -8.30 -4.62 -16.64
N GLY A 16 -7.16 -5.32 -16.59
CA GLY A 16 -5.94 -4.92 -17.28
C GLY A 16 -5.29 -3.64 -16.74
N GLU A 17 -4.26 -3.15 -17.42
CA GLU A 17 -3.66 -1.85 -17.13
C GLU A 17 -4.64 -0.74 -17.58
N ASN A 18 -4.98 0.16 -16.67
CA ASN A 18 -6.01 1.15 -16.90
C ASN A 18 -5.48 2.58 -16.72
N ASN A 19 -5.04 3.18 -17.82
CA ASN A 19 -4.53 4.55 -17.84
C ASN A 19 -5.60 5.59 -17.48
N GLU A 20 -6.87 5.29 -17.76
CA GLU A 20 -7.98 6.17 -17.39
C GLU A 20 -8.18 6.21 -15.87
N PHE A 21 -8.07 5.06 -15.19
CA PHE A 21 -8.05 5.01 -13.74
C PHE A 21 -6.93 5.87 -13.16
N ILE A 22 -5.71 5.74 -13.68
CA ILE A 22 -4.55 6.51 -13.21
C ILE A 22 -4.79 8.01 -13.38
N ALA A 23 -5.32 8.43 -14.54
CA ALA A 23 -5.63 9.85 -14.81
C ALA A 23 -6.73 10.39 -13.87
N GLN A 24 -7.79 9.64 -13.64
CA GLN A 24 -8.87 10.03 -12.72
C GLN A 24 -8.38 10.06 -11.27
N TRP A 25 -7.54 9.10 -10.88
CA TRP A 25 -6.95 9.07 -9.55
C TRP A 25 -6.00 10.26 -9.33
N ASP A 26 -5.25 10.66 -10.34
CA ASP A 26 -4.40 11.86 -10.32
C ASP A 26 -5.24 13.13 -10.07
N GLN A 27 -6.35 13.28 -10.79
CA GLN A 27 -7.28 14.40 -10.56
C GLN A 27 -7.85 14.38 -9.14
N TYR A 28 -8.26 13.21 -8.66
CA TYR A 28 -8.73 13.04 -7.30
C TYR A 28 -7.68 13.46 -6.27
N SER A 29 -6.43 13.02 -6.44
CA SER A 29 -5.32 13.35 -5.53
C SER A 29 -4.99 14.83 -5.51
N LYS A 30 -5.06 15.50 -6.66
CA LYS A 30 -4.86 16.96 -6.78
C LYS A 30 -5.95 17.77 -6.07
N GLY A 31 -7.15 17.21 -5.92
CA GLY A 31 -8.25 17.80 -5.15
C GLY A 31 -8.12 17.66 -3.63
N MET A 32 -7.13 16.91 -3.14
CA MET A 32 -6.88 16.75 -1.72
C MET A 32 -6.10 17.92 -1.13
N PRO A 33 -6.23 18.19 0.18
CA PRO A 33 -5.43 19.21 0.85
C PRO A 33 -3.92 19.03 0.60
N LYS A 34 -3.21 20.10 0.31
CA LYS A 34 -1.75 20.07 0.03
C LYS A 34 -0.90 19.49 1.15
N LYS A 35 -1.42 19.47 2.39
CA LYS A 35 -0.77 18.86 3.57
C LYS A 35 -0.82 17.33 3.56
N HIS A 36 -1.68 16.73 2.73
CA HIS A 36 -1.79 15.29 2.61
C HIS A 36 -0.76 14.77 1.61
N GLU A 37 -0.07 13.72 2.01
CA GLU A 37 0.76 12.93 1.10
C GLU A 37 -0.08 11.76 0.57
N ILE A 38 -0.09 11.57 -0.75
CA ILE A 38 -0.83 10.50 -1.41
C ILE A 38 0.09 9.83 -2.42
N ARG A 39 0.13 8.50 -2.38
CA ARG A 39 0.88 7.68 -3.33
C ARG A 39 -0.01 6.62 -3.93
N LEU A 40 0.19 6.33 -5.21
CA LEU A 40 -0.40 5.22 -5.91
C LEU A 40 0.70 4.28 -6.40
N GLN A 41 0.51 3.00 -6.17
CA GLN A 41 1.44 1.96 -6.57
C GLN A 41 0.70 0.88 -7.36
N GLN A 42 1.33 0.38 -8.40
CA GLN A 42 0.78 -0.66 -9.25
C GLN A 42 1.47 -1.98 -8.94
N GLU A 43 0.68 -3.04 -8.75
CA GLU A 43 1.21 -4.40 -8.61
C GLU A 43 1.85 -4.86 -9.91
N VAL A 44 3.08 -5.34 -9.82
CA VAL A 44 3.84 -5.86 -10.96
C VAL A 44 3.48 -7.32 -11.17
N THR A 45 2.45 -7.58 -11.95
CA THR A 45 2.03 -8.92 -12.30
C THR A 45 1.58 -8.99 -13.77
N SER A 46 1.73 -10.16 -14.39
CA SER A 46 1.29 -10.45 -15.75
C SER A 46 -0.18 -10.89 -15.85
N LYS A 47 -1.00 -10.61 -14.85
CA LYS A 47 -2.39 -11.07 -14.76
C LYS A 47 -3.33 -10.20 -15.59
N LYS A 48 -4.48 -10.79 -15.96
CA LYS A 48 -5.57 -10.09 -16.66
C LYS A 48 -6.19 -8.93 -15.88
N LYS A 49 -5.89 -8.85 -14.59
CA LYS A 49 -6.34 -7.80 -13.68
C LYS A 49 -5.15 -7.10 -13.06
N THR A 50 -5.22 -5.80 -12.96
CA THR A 50 -4.20 -4.99 -12.31
C THR A 50 -4.70 -4.49 -10.96
N LYS A 51 -3.89 -4.67 -9.93
CA LYS A 51 -4.13 -4.09 -8.62
C LYS A 51 -3.29 -2.84 -8.44
N TYR A 52 -3.93 -1.85 -7.87
CA TYR A 52 -3.27 -0.63 -7.41
C TYR A 52 -3.42 -0.53 -5.91
N LEU A 53 -2.38 -0.08 -5.24
CA LEU A 53 -2.38 0.22 -3.81
C LEU A 53 -2.23 1.71 -3.61
N SER A 54 -3.24 2.33 -3.02
CA SER A 54 -3.19 3.73 -2.60
C SER A 54 -2.78 3.83 -1.14
N GLN A 55 -1.87 4.76 -0.87
CA GLN A 55 -1.47 5.18 0.46
C GLN A 55 -1.82 6.65 0.63
N HIS A 56 -2.60 7.00 1.64
CA HIS A 56 -3.04 8.36 1.91
C HIS A 56 -2.74 8.71 3.37
N TRP A 57 -1.79 9.63 3.59
CA TRP A 57 -1.44 10.16 4.91
C TRP A 57 -2.34 11.33 5.28
N CYS A 58 -3.03 11.21 6.39
CA CYS A 58 -3.92 12.24 6.93
C CYS A 58 -3.85 12.26 8.47
N PHE A 59 -4.46 13.25 9.08
CA PHE A 59 -4.62 13.25 10.53
C PHE A 59 -5.82 12.39 10.96
N ASP A 60 -5.80 11.91 12.19
CA ASP A 60 -6.82 11.02 12.76
C ASP A 60 -8.23 11.63 12.71
N ASP A 61 -8.37 12.92 12.92
CA ASP A 61 -9.65 13.65 12.87
C ASP A 61 -10.21 13.77 11.43
N GLU A 62 -9.36 13.67 10.42
CA GLU A 62 -9.74 13.72 8.99
C GLU A 62 -10.03 12.33 8.41
N PHE A 63 -9.53 11.28 9.04
CA PHE A 63 -9.58 9.91 8.52
C PHE A 63 -11.01 9.44 8.18
N LYS A 64 -11.97 9.67 9.06
CA LYS A 64 -13.37 9.25 8.83
C LYS A 64 -13.98 9.88 7.60
N PHE A 65 -13.63 11.13 7.32
CA PHE A 65 -14.11 11.85 6.15
C PHE A 65 -13.50 11.27 4.86
N ILE A 66 -12.20 11.07 4.85
CA ILE A 66 -11.46 10.50 3.71
C ILE A 66 -11.92 9.07 3.45
N PHE A 67 -12.06 8.26 4.49
CA PHE A 67 -12.55 6.89 4.40
C PHE A 67 -13.94 6.80 3.78
N LYS A 68 -14.86 7.70 4.15
CA LYS A 68 -16.19 7.77 3.54
C LYS A 68 -16.14 8.24 2.08
N LYS A 69 -15.25 9.17 1.76
CA LYS A 69 -15.12 9.73 0.42
C LYS A 69 -14.58 8.69 -0.58
N GLU A 70 -13.57 7.92 -0.19
CA GLU A 70 -12.97 6.89 -1.05
C GLU A 70 -13.86 5.65 -1.24
N ARG A 71 -14.86 5.43 -0.39
CA ARG A 71 -15.87 4.38 -0.56
C ARG A 71 -16.71 4.53 -1.83
N ARG A 72 -16.73 5.69 -2.42
CA ARG A 72 -17.64 5.98 -3.53
C ARG A 72 -16.94 5.73 -4.86
N SER A 73 -17.34 4.67 -5.56
CA SER A 73 -17.11 4.51 -7.01
C SER A 73 -17.50 5.74 -7.84
N ALA A 74 -18.23 6.68 -7.24
CA ALA A 74 -18.60 7.97 -7.82
C ALA A 74 -17.40 8.88 -8.21
N HIS A 75 -16.19 8.62 -7.66
CA HIS A 75 -14.99 9.37 -8.04
C HIS A 75 -14.33 8.83 -9.30
N PHE A 76 -14.71 7.62 -9.73
CA PHE A 76 -14.16 6.95 -10.90
C PHE A 76 -15.31 6.38 -11.75
N PRO A 77 -16.27 7.24 -12.23
CA PRO A 77 -17.54 6.78 -12.76
C PRO A 77 -17.43 5.98 -14.07
N GLU A 78 -16.31 6.13 -14.80
CA GLU A 78 -16.09 5.50 -16.09
C GLU A 78 -15.19 4.26 -16.02
N VAL A 79 -14.74 3.89 -14.81
CA VAL A 79 -13.83 2.77 -14.62
C VAL A 79 -14.53 1.66 -13.85
N GLU A 80 -14.68 0.49 -14.48
CA GLU A 80 -15.12 -0.71 -13.78
C GLU A 80 -13.99 -1.24 -12.90
N MET A 81 -14.20 -1.21 -11.58
CA MET A 81 -13.21 -1.63 -10.62
C MET A 81 -13.82 -2.22 -9.35
N ARG A 82 -13.01 -3.01 -8.64
CA ARG A 82 -13.28 -3.40 -7.27
C ARG A 82 -12.42 -2.56 -6.33
N VAL A 83 -13.03 -2.06 -5.27
CA VAL A 83 -12.37 -1.28 -4.23
C VAL A 83 -12.40 -2.08 -2.94
N ARG A 84 -11.23 -2.29 -2.32
CA ARG A 84 -11.11 -2.90 -1.00
C ARG A 84 -10.30 -1.97 -0.10
N GLN A 85 -10.96 -1.41 0.89
CA GLN A 85 -10.31 -0.62 1.92
C GLN A 85 -9.67 -1.55 2.94
N LEU A 86 -8.39 -1.36 3.21
CA LEU A 86 -7.65 -2.15 4.19
C LEU A 86 -7.76 -1.57 5.59
N GLY A 87 -7.94 -0.25 5.69
CA GLY A 87 -8.07 0.47 6.94
C GLY A 87 -7.04 1.58 7.12
N GLY A 88 -7.01 2.12 8.33
CA GLY A 88 -6.05 3.15 8.75
C GLY A 88 -4.97 2.55 9.66
N TYR A 89 -3.74 2.96 9.42
CA TYR A 89 -2.54 2.44 10.06
C TYR A 89 -1.67 3.57 10.60
N THR A 90 -1.01 3.33 11.73
CA THR A 90 0.05 4.21 12.23
C THR A 90 1.41 3.69 11.83
N THR A 91 2.35 4.58 11.59
CA THR A 91 3.73 4.20 11.28
C THR A 91 4.46 3.88 12.58
N LEU A 92 4.87 2.61 12.77
CA LEU A 92 5.68 2.19 13.92
C LEU A 92 7.15 2.51 13.73
N GLN A 93 7.65 2.32 12.52
CA GLN A 93 9.05 2.50 12.19
C GLN A 93 9.18 3.02 10.77
N THR A 94 9.97 4.07 10.62
CA THR A 94 10.39 4.61 9.33
C THR A 94 11.89 4.57 9.28
N GLN A 95 12.44 3.92 8.25
CA GLN A 95 13.85 4.09 7.93
C GLN A 95 14.00 5.26 6.96
N SER A 96 15.07 6.05 7.13
CA SER A 96 15.36 7.19 6.27
C SER A 96 15.21 6.82 4.78
N LYS A 97 14.52 7.68 4.04
CA LYS A 97 14.31 7.54 2.59
C LYS A 97 15.62 7.18 1.91
N LYS A 98 15.75 5.93 1.49
CA LYS A 98 16.70 5.57 0.46
C LYS A 98 15.89 5.41 -0.81
N GLU A 99 16.27 6.15 -1.82
CA GLU A 99 15.75 5.98 -3.18
C GLU A 99 15.94 4.52 -3.60
N SER A 100 14.97 3.98 -4.33
CA SER A 100 15.09 2.63 -4.87
C SER A 100 16.27 2.61 -5.82
N LYS A 101 17.12 1.59 -5.70
CA LYS A 101 18.15 1.32 -6.69
C LYS A 101 17.50 0.69 -7.91
N GLU A 102 18.09 0.88 -9.10
CA GLU A 102 17.58 0.31 -10.35
C GLU A 102 17.34 -1.20 -10.31
N ASN A 103 18.03 -1.93 -9.43
CA ASN A 103 17.95 -3.38 -9.28
C ASN A 103 17.10 -3.84 -8.09
N GLU A 104 16.25 -3.00 -7.56
CA GLU A 104 15.39 -3.31 -6.42
C GLU A 104 13.91 -3.16 -6.79
N THR A 105 13.09 -4.05 -6.26
CA THR A 105 11.63 -3.97 -6.36
C THR A 105 11.02 -3.73 -4.99
N LYS A 106 10.03 -2.85 -4.93
CA LYS A 106 9.26 -2.61 -3.71
C LYS A 106 8.30 -3.76 -3.44
N ILE A 107 8.30 -4.22 -2.21
CA ILE A 107 7.40 -5.27 -1.73
C ILE A 107 6.56 -4.73 -0.59
N PHE A 108 5.27 -5.09 -0.61
CA PHE A 108 4.38 -4.97 0.54
C PHE A 108 4.04 -6.35 1.08
N LEU A 109 4.18 -6.52 2.39
CA LEU A 109 3.65 -7.65 3.13
C LEU A 109 2.46 -7.21 3.95
N PHE A 110 1.36 -7.93 3.83
CA PHE A 110 0.13 -7.72 4.57
C PHE A 110 -0.02 -8.88 5.56
N ILE A 111 0.07 -8.58 6.84
CA ILE A 111 0.26 -9.59 7.91
C ILE A 111 -0.95 -9.60 8.84
N THR A 112 -1.52 -10.79 9.00
CA THR A 112 -2.51 -11.09 10.05
C THR A 112 -1.80 -11.87 11.15
N THR A 113 -1.66 -11.27 12.34
CA THR A 113 -0.83 -11.82 13.42
C THR A 113 -1.48 -12.90 14.27
N GLN A 114 -2.61 -13.47 13.88
CA GLN A 114 -3.19 -14.60 14.60
C GLN A 114 -2.23 -15.79 14.61
N GLY A 115 -1.32 -15.80 15.60
CA GLY A 115 -0.34 -16.84 15.86
C GLY A 115 1.03 -16.70 15.21
N THR A 116 1.33 -15.53 14.61
CA THR A 116 2.67 -15.19 14.12
C THR A 116 3.09 -13.87 14.73
N SER A 117 4.25 -13.81 15.38
CA SER A 117 4.74 -12.53 15.90
C SER A 117 5.30 -11.65 14.78
N LEU A 118 5.28 -10.34 14.96
CA LEU A 118 5.92 -9.41 14.03
C LEU A 118 7.43 -9.70 13.91
N GLU A 119 8.06 -10.19 14.98
CA GLU A 119 9.48 -10.57 14.98
C GLU A 119 9.76 -11.78 14.07
N GLU A 120 8.88 -12.79 14.08
CA GLU A 120 8.97 -13.92 13.13
C GLU A 120 8.84 -13.45 11.69
N CYS A 121 7.98 -12.47 11.42
CA CYS A 121 7.86 -11.87 10.10
C CYS A 121 9.12 -11.08 9.71
N LYS A 122 9.82 -10.47 10.67
CA LYS A 122 11.06 -9.74 10.43
C LYS A 122 12.23 -10.68 10.09
N GLU A 123 12.24 -11.92 10.54
CA GLU A 123 13.26 -12.90 10.22
C GLU A 123 13.31 -13.24 8.72
N PHE A 124 12.18 -13.14 8.01
CA PHE A 124 12.15 -13.28 6.55
C PHE A 124 12.80 -12.11 5.83
N THR A 125 13.04 -11.03 6.54
CA THR A 125 13.50 -9.80 5.95
C THR A 125 14.91 -9.50 6.45
N HIS A 126 15.91 -10.17 5.93
CA HIS A 126 17.30 -9.68 5.91
C HIS A 126 17.40 -8.35 5.15
N TYR A 127 16.24 -7.82 4.76
CA TYR A 127 16.06 -6.71 3.89
C TYR A 127 15.84 -5.44 4.68
N ARG A 128 16.21 -4.38 4.08
CA ARG A 128 16.06 -3.03 4.59
C ARG A 128 14.58 -2.65 4.62
N TYR A 129 14.03 -2.50 5.84
CA TYR A 129 12.68 -1.99 5.99
C TYR A 129 12.62 -0.52 5.59
N LEU A 130 11.64 -0.19 4.78
CA LEU A 130 11.32 1.17 4.47
C LEU A 130 10.35 1.72 5.51
N ASN A 131 9.25 1.02 5.75
CA ASN A 131 8.25 1.37 6.76
C ASN A 131 7.60 0.13 7.35
N ILE A 132 7.21 0.23 8.62
CA ILE A 132 6.36 -0.72 9.31
C ILE A 132 5.13 0.02 9.81
N TYR A 133 3.95 -0.45 9.41
CA TYR A 133 2.65 0.09 9.78
C TYR A 133 1.91 -0.89 10.69
N LYS A 134 1.25 -0.36 11.72
CA LYS A 134 0.39 -1.11 12.62
C LYS A 134 -1.05 -0.63 12.48
N ALA A 135 -2.01 -1.56 12.49
CA ALA A 135 -3.42 -1.23 12.50
C ALA A 135 -3.77 -0.25 13.63
N TYR A 136 -4.43 0.84 13.26
CA TYR A 136 -4.93 1.85 14.20
C TYR A 136 -6.33 1.50 14.70
N PHE A 137 -7.14 0.86 13.86
CA PHE A 137 -8.50 0.43 14.18
C PHE A 137 -8.61 -1.10 14.17
N GLU A 138 -9.46 -1.64 15.03
CA GLU A 138 -9.75 -3.08 15.08
C GLU A 138 -10.38 -3.63 13.78
N SER A 139 -11.00 -2.74 12.99
CA SER A 139 -11.63 -3.09 11.71
C SER A 139 -10.66 -3.21 10.54
N CYS A 140 -9.36 -3.02 10.76
CA CYS A 140 -8.36 -3.18 9.69
C CYS A 140 -8.26 -4.65 9.25
N ASN A 141 -8.06 -4.86 7.94
CA ASN A 141 -7.98 -6.21 7.36
C ASN A 141 -6.71 -6.97 7.79
N TYR A 142 -5.65 -6.23 8.10
CA TYR A 142 -4.35 -6.77 8.51
C TYR A 142 -3.87 -6.06 9.77
N ASP A 143 -3.15 -6.77 10.63
CA ASP A 143 -2.61 -6.20 11.86
C ASP A 143 -1.39 -5.32 11.58
N HIS A 144 -0.57 -5.74 10.60
CA HIS A 144 0.61 -5.02 10.17
C HIS A 144 0.75 -5.01 8.64
N ILE A 145 1.36 -3.95 8.14
CA ILE A 145 1.82 -3.84 6.76
C ILE A 145 3.30 -3.47 6.78
N LEU A 146 4.12 -4.20 6.04
CA LEU A 146 5.55 -3.93 5.88
C LEU A 146 5.81 -3.48 4.45
N GLU A 147 6.56 -2.43 4.29
CA GLU A 147 7.00 -1.87 3.01
C GLU A 147 8.52 -1.84 2.96
N PHE A 148 9.12 -2.51 1.97
CA PHE A 148 10.57 -2.60 1.84
C PHE A 148 11.00 -2.90 0.40
N PHE A 149 12.32 -2.83 0.15
CA PHE A 149 12.92 -3.17 -1.13
C PHE A 149 13.64 -4.51 -1.08
N VAL A 150 13.52 -5.28 -2.16
CA VAL A 150 14.26 -6.52 -2.38
C VAL A 150 15.04 -6.41 -3.69
N ALA A 151 16.29 -6.83 -3.67
CA ALA A 151 17.08 -6.94 -4.89
C ALA A 151 16.42 -7.92 -5.87
N ASN A 152 16.33 -7.56 -7.13
CA ASN A 152 15.61 -8.33 -8.14
C ASN A 152 16.08 -9.79 -8.25
N GLU A 153 17.37 -10.04 -8.02
CA GLU A 153 17.96 -11.38 -8.02
C GLU A 153 17.46 -12.29 -6.88
N HIS A 154 16.90 -11.71 -5.80
CA HIS A 154 16.42 -12.44 -4.63
C HIS A 154 14.90 -12.56 -4.54
N ILE A 155 14.16 -11.96 -5.48
CA ILE A 155 12.69 -11.91 -5.44
C ILE A 155 12.10 -13.32 -5.46
N ASP A 156 12.55 -14.19 -6.35
CA ASP A 156 11.98 -15.53 -6.51
C ASP A 156 12.19 -16.38 -5.25
N THR A 157 13.40 -16.35 -4.69
CA THR A 157 13.73 -17.03 -3.44
C THR A 157 12.89 -16.49 -2.27
N PHE A 158 12.74 -15.20 -2.20
CA PHE A 158 11.93 -14.55 -1.17
C PHE A 158 10.45 -14.93 -1.29
N MET A 159 9.87 -14.89 -2.50
CA MET A 159 8.48 -15.25 -2.74
C MET A 159 8.21 -16.72 -2.45
N GLU A 160 9.18 -17.61 -2.71
CA GLU A 160 9.08 -19.03 -2.36
C GLU A 160 9.04 -19.24 -0.85
N GLN A 161 9.89 -18.57 -0.11
CA GLN A 161 9.86 -18.59 1.36
C GLN A 161 8.52 -18.10 1.92
N LEU A 162 7.92 -17.06 1.33
CA LEU A 162 6.62 -16.55 1.75
C LEU A 162 5.46 -17.51 1.48
N ARG A 163 5.51 -18.31 0.41
CA ARG A 163 4.47 -19.30 0.10
C ARG A 163 4.26 -20.33 1.20
N LEU A 164 5.26 -20.55 2.03
CA LEU A 164 5.19 -21.44 3.18
C LEU A 164 4.43 -20.81 4.36
N GLN A 165 4.11 -19.52 4.28
CA GLN A 165 3.45 -18.75 5.34
C GLN A 165 1.99 -18.44 4.97
N ASN A 166 1.05 -19.20 5.50
CA ASN A 166 -0.38 -19.10 5.17
C ASN A 166 -1.07 -17.79 5.60
N ARG A 167 -0.38 -16.91 6.32
CA ARG A 167 -0.96 -15.71 6.95
C ARG A 167 -0.40 -14.40 6.41
N ILE A 168 0.47 -14.49 5.42
CA ILE A 168 1.10 -13.33 4.81
C ILE A 168 0.65 -13.25 3.36
N GLU A 169 -0.06 -12.16 3.03
CA GLU A 169 -0.25 -11.78 1.64
C GLU A 169 0.88 -10.86 1.21
N SER A 170 1.35 -11.02 0.01
CA SER A 170 2.44 -10.21 -0.54
C SER A 170 2.14 -9.73 -1.94
N GLY A 171 2.76 -8.64 -2.34
CA GLY A 171 2.72 -8.13 -3.70
C GLY A 171 4.00 -7.36 -4.03
N LEU A 172 4.37 -7.43 -5.29
CA LEU A 172 5.45 -6.64 -5.89
C LEU A 172 4.83 -5.40 -6.50
N TYR A 173 5.36 -4.22 -6.19
CA TYR A 173 4.79 -2.95 -6.61
C TYR A 173 5.83 -2.03 -7.24
N LYS A 174 5.37 -1.23 -8.18
CA LYS A 174 6.09 -0.06 -8.70
C LYS A 174 5.28 1.20 -8.42
N GLU A 175 5.92 2.28 -8.09
CA GLU A 175 5.26 3.57 -7.91
C GLU A 175 4.73 4.07 -9.25
N CYS A 176 3.46 4.48 -9.28
CA CYS A 176 2.90 5.20 -10.40
C CYS A 176 3.42 6.64 -10.34
N VAL A 177 4.34 6.97 -11.23
CA VAL A 177 4.82 8.34 -11.38
C VAL A 177 3.70 9.14 -12.02
N LEU A 178 3.04 9.95 -11.21
CA LEU A 178 2.08 10.92 -11.69
C LEU A 178 2.89 12.06 -12.34
N GLU A 179 2.67 12.32 -13.62
CA GLU A 179 3.32 13.43 -14.29
C GLU A 179 2.99 14.72 -13.51
N LYS A 180 4.01 15.33 -12.94
CA LYS A 180 3.86 16.65 -12.36
C LYS A 180 3.66 17.64 -13.52
N VAL A 181 2.41 17.98 -13.75
CA VAL A 181 2.05 19.11 -14.61
C VAL A 181 2.28 20.43 -13.86
#